data_a55962366a268ee7f6f0dbe8a7d15206
#
_entry.id   a55962366a268ee7f6f0dbe8a7d15206
#
_cell.length_a   1.000
_cell.length_b   1.000
_cell.length_c   1.000
_cell.angle_alpha   90.00
_cell.angle_beta   90.00
_cell.angle_gamma   90.00
#
_symmetry.space_group_name_H-M   'P 1'
#
loop_
_entity.id
_entity.type
_entity.pdbx_description
1 polymer ?
#
loop_
_entity_poly.entity_id
_entity_poly.type
_entity_poly.pdbx_seq_one_letter_code
_entity_poly.pdbx_strand_id
1 'polypeptide(L)'
;MSSLLVTGFPGFLASNLLPRILTQRSDSKILALVEPRFLETARQRLNGFDPALSARVELISGDITRPGLGLEQELSCSEIFHFAALYDLSLERTLGLRINVDGTQNVLRYAERLGGLAKLHYVSTCYVSGRYAGPYRETDLDKGQRFNNYYEETKFLAEVEVQKSQLPWVIYRPSVVVGDSRSGATLKYDGPYPVIKWLLRFPFFSVLPRIGDPSVARINLVTQDFVLDALTYLSLNASKPGTVYHLSDPNPLTVEEMV
;
A
#
# COMPACT_ATOMS: atom_id res chain seq x y z
N MET A 1 -5.40 -24.23 -10.49
CA MET A 1 -5.20 -22.77 -10.48
C MET A 1 -5.48 -22.25 -9.09
N SER A 2 -4.50 -21.57 -8.47
CA SER A 2 -4.72 -20.89 -7.21
C SER A 2 -5.39 -19.53 -7.46
N SER A 3 -6.34 -19.14 -6.60
CA SER A 3 -6.99 -17.84 -6.70
C SER A 3 -6.40 -16.92 -5.65
N LEU A 4 -6.07 -15.69 -6.04
CA LEU A 4 -5.54 -14.63 -5.18
C LEU A 4 -6.58 -13.52 -5.10
N LEU A 5 -7.05 -13.17 -3.90
CA LEU A 5 -7.93 -12.02 -3.72
C LEU A 5 -7.08 -10.76 -3.56
N VAL A 6 -7.35 -9.74 -4.37
CA VAL A 6 -6.64 -8.45 -4.29
C VAL A 6 -7.65 -7.34 -4.04
N THR A 7 -7.42 -6.55 -3.00
CA THR A 7 -8.17 -5.31 -2.76
C THR A 7 -7.33 -4.10 -3.13
N GLY A 8 -7.97 -2.99 -3.46
CA GLY A 8 -7.29 -1.73 -3.79
C GLY A 8 -6.94 -1.54 -5.26
N PHE A 9 -7.35 -2.46 -6.15
CA PHE A 9 -7.34 -2.20 -7.59
C PHE A 9 -8.55 -1.29 -7.94
N PRO A 10 -8.39 -0.29 -8.83
CA PRO A 10 -7.26 0.06 -9.70
C PRO A 10 -6.25 1.07 -9.11
N GLY A 11 -5.99 1.03 -7.81
CA GLY A 11 -5.02 1.91 -7.18
C GLY A 11 -3.58 1.71 -7.67
N PHE A 12 -2.71 2.68 -7.38
CA PHE A 12 -1.36 2.80 -7.91
C PHE A 12 -0.50 1.53 -7.75
N LEU A 13 -0.33 1.05 -6.52
CA LEU A 13 0.51 -0.14 -6.26
C LEU A 13 -0.12 -1.42 -6.81
N ALA A 14 -1.42 -1.63 -6.58
CA ALA A 14 -2.11 -2.83 -7.05
C ALA A 14 -2.05 -2.93 -8.58
N SER A 15 -2.34 -1.85 -9.32
CA SER A 15 -2.32 -1.85 -10.79
C SER A 15 -0.98 -2.27 -11.39
N ASN A 16 0.13 -1.95 -10.73
CA ASN A 16 1.46 -2.27 -11.23
C ASN A 16 2.01 -3.60 -10.69
N LEU A 17 1.46 -4.10 -9.57
CA LEU A 17 1.86 -5.38 -8.99
C LEU A 17 1.18 -6.57 -9.66
N LEU A 18 -0.11 -6.45 -10.03
CA LEU A 18 -0.88 -7.55 -10.61
C LEU A 18 -0.19 -8.22 -11.80
N PRO A 19 0.29 -7.48 -12.82
CA PRO A 19 1.00 -8.08 -13.94
C PRO A 19 2.28 -8.82 -13.51
N ARG A 20 3.01 -8.28 -12.53
CA ARG A 20 4.25 -8.89 -12.03
C ARG A 20 3.99 -10.23 -11.34
N ILE A 21 2.97 -10.28 -10.47
CA ILE A 21 2.55 -11.54 -9.82
C ILE A 21 2.13 -12.57 -10.87
N LEU A 22 1.28 -12.18 -11.82
CA LEU A 22 0.79 -13.09 -12.86
C LEU A 22 1.89 -13.61 -13.77
N THR A 23 2.91 -12.82 -14.04
CA THR A 23 4.09 -13.25 -14.81
C THR A 23 4.88 -14.32 -14.07
N GLN A 24 5.03 -14.19 -12.75
CA GLN A 24 5.78 -15.12 -11.92
C GLN A 24 4.98 -16.37 -11.50
N ARG A 25 3.64 -16.27 -11.45
CA ARG A 25 2.73 -17.36 -11.08
C ARG A 25 1.82 -17.72 -12.26
N SER A 26 2.32 -18.57 -13.15
CA SER A 26 1.62 -18.95 -14.41
C SER A 26 0.29 -19.67 -14.16
N ASP A 27 0.12 -20.34 -13.03
CA ASP A 27 -1.05 -21.14 -12.64
C ASP A 27 -2.04 -20.40 -11.73
N SER A 28 -1.83 -19.11 -11.47
CA SER A 28 -2.68 -18.32 -10.59
C SER A 28 -3.64 -17.41 -11.36
N LYS A 29 -4.81 -17.16 -10.78
CA LYS A 29 -5.74 -16.10 -11.20
C LYS A 29 -5.93 -15.08 -10.09
N ILE A 30 -6.27 -13.85 -10.47
CA ILE A 30 -6.56 -12.76 -9.53
C ILE A 30 -8.04 -12.47 -9.51
N LEU A 31 -8.62 -12.42 -8.31
CA LEU A 31 -9.94 -11.89 -8.02
C LEU A 31 -9.74 -10.48 -7.48
N ALA A 32 -9.92 -9.47 -8.31
CA ALA A 32 -9.73 -8.08 -7.94
C ALA A 32 -11.04 -7.51 -7.36
N LEU A 33 -11.10 -7.32 -6.05
CA LEU A 33 -12.23 -6.68 -5.38
C LEU A 33 -12.21 -5.18 -5.67
N VAL A 34 -13.23 -4.70 -6.35
CA VAL A 34 -13.32 -3.31 -6.81
C VAL A 34 -14.61 -2.68 -6.30
N GLU A 35 -14.48 -1.54 -5.63
CA GLU A 35 -15.65 -0.75 -5.23
C GLU A 35 -16.46 -0.33 -6.48
N PRO A 36 -17.80 -0.44 -6.47
CA PRO A 36 -18.64 -0.22 -7.66
C PRO A 36 -18.32 1.04 -8.45
N ARG A 37 -18.04 2.16 -7.77
CA ARG A 37 -17.69 3.45 -8.41
C ARG A 37 -16.39 3.42 -9.22
N PHE A 38 -15.50 2.44 -8.98
CA PHE A 38 -14.22 2.32 -9.67
C PHE A 38 -14.18 1.22 -10.73
N LEU A 39 -15.29 0.49 -10.96
CA LEU A 39 -15.32 -0.63 -11.91
C LEU A 39 -14.94 -0.21 -13.34
N GLU A 40 -15.41 0.94 -13.80
CA GLU A 40 -15.07 1.42 -15.14
C GLU A 40 -13.59 1.77 -15.25
N THR A 41 -13.03 2.47 -14.26
CA THR A 41 -11.59 2.75 -14.19
C THR A 41 -10.78 1.46 -14.13
N ALA A 42 -11.27 0.45 -13.40
CA ALA A 42 -10.63 -0.85 -13.31
C ALA A 42 -10.61 -1.59 -14.66
N ARG A 43 -11.72 -1.55 -15.42
CA ARG A 43 -11.77 -2.12 -16.79
C ARG A 43 -10.78 -1.44 -17.72
N GLN A 44 -10.76 -0.11 -17.72
CA GLN A 44 -9.82 0.67 -18.54
C GLN A 44 -8.36 0.34 -18.18
N ARG A 45 -8.07 0.20 -16.89
CA ARG A 45 -6.72 -0.18 -16.43
C ARG A 45 -6.36 -1.59 -16.87
N LEU A 46 -7.29 -2.53 -16.75
CA LEU A 46 -7.10 -3.93 -17.15
C LEU A 46 -6.89 -4.08 -18.66
N ASN A 47 -7.56 -3.27 -19.48
CA ASN A 47 -7.38 -3.23 -20.94
C ASN A 47 -5.95 -2.81 -21.34
N GLY A 48 -5.22 -2.13 -20.47
CA GLY A 48 -3.80 -1.79 -20.67
C GLY A 48 -2.81 -2.90 -20.33
N PHE A 49 -3.27 -4.04 -19.82
CA PHE A 49 -2.42 -5.19 -19.55
C PHE A 49 -2.21 -6.04 -20.81
N ASP A 50 -1.15 -6.86 -20.79
CA ASP A 50 -1.01 -7.92 -21.77
C ASP A 50 -2.28 -8.80 -21.79
N PRO A 51 -2.84 -9.15 -22.97
CA PRO A 51 -4.08 -9.93 -23.08
C PRO A 51 -4.03 -11.27 -22.33
N ALA A 52 -2.85 -11.95 -22.33
CA ALA A 52 -2.70 -13.22 -21.62
C ALA A 52 -2.74 -13.04 -20.09
N LEU A 53 -2.30 -11.89 -19.58
CA LEU A 53 -2.38 -11.56 -18.16
C LEU A 53 -3.77 -11.05 -17.77
N SER A 54 -4.37 -10.18 -18.57
CA SER A 54 -5.71 -9.64 -18.31
C SER A 54 -6.78 -10.72 -18.26
N ALA A 55 -6.67 -11.75 -19.11
CA ALA A 55 -7.58 -12.92 -19.11
C ALA A 55 -7.58 -13.71 -17.77
N ARG A 56 -6.57 -13.49 -16.93
CA ARG A 56 -6.43 -14.13 -15.62
C ARG A 56 -6.82 -13.21 -14.46
N VAL A 57 -7.39 -12.04 -14.74
CA VAL A 57 -7.90 -11.10 -13.74
C VAL A 57 -9.41 -10.99 -13.86
N GLU A 58 -10.11 -11.35 -12.80
CA GLU A 58 -11.56 -11.22 -12.68
C GLU A 58 -11.87 -10.01 -11.79
N LEU A 59 -12.68 -9.07 -12.30
CA LEU A 59 -13.14 -7.92 -11.52
C LEU A 59 -14.39 -8.30 -10.74
N ILE A 60 -14.30 -8.26 -9.42
CA ILE A 60 -15.38 -8.57 -8.49
C ILE A 60 -15.90 -7.26 -7.88
N SER A 61 -17.18 -6.99 -8.05
CA SER A 61 -17.82 -5.85 -7.40
C SER A 61 -17.94 -6.09 -5.90
N GLY A 62 -17.40 -5.19 -5.08
CA GLY A 62 -17.49 -5.27 -3.63
C GLY A 62 -16.91 -4.04 -2.95
N ASP A 63 -17.02 -4.00 -1.63
CA ASP A 63 -16.62 -2.83 -0.82
C ASP A 63 -16.11 -3.29 0.54
N ILE A 64 -14.84 -3.04 0.83
CA ILE A 64 -14.22 -3.41 2.12
C ILE A 64 -14.92 -2.77 3.32
N THR A 65 -15.60 -1.64 3.15
CA THR A 65 -16.34 -0.99 4.26
C THR A 65 -17.64 -1.70 4.64
N ARG A 66 -18.03 -2.74 3.87
CA ARG A 66 -19.24 -3.52 4.11
C ARG A 66 -18.92 -4.86 4.75
N PRO A 67 -19.77 -5.39 5.63
CA PRO A 67 -19.66 -6.76 6.12
C PRO A 67 -19.59 -7.75 4.96
N GLY A 68 -18.73 -8.77 5.07
CA GLY A 68 -18.53 -9.75 4.01
C GLY A 68 -17.95 -9.17 2.72
N LEU A 69 -17.35 -7.98 2.78
CA LEU A 69 -16.83 -7.23 1.64
C LEU A 69 -17.91 -6.81 0.63
N GLY A 70 -19.18 -6.83 1.05
CA GLY A 70 -20.32 -6.57 0.16
C GLY A 70 -20.52 -7.62 -0.93
N LEU A 71 -19.97 -8.82 -0.75
CA LEU A 71 -20.07 -9.93 -1.69
C LEU A 71 -21.35 -10.72 -1.45
N GLU A 72 -22.01 -11.15 -2.54
CA GLU A 72 -23.19 -12.02 -2.49
C GLU A 72 -22.82 -13.48 -2.18
N GLN A 73 -21.62 -13.89 -2.58
CA GLN A 73 -21.10 -15.24 -2.38
C GLN A 73 -19.66 -15.20 -1.89
N GLU A 74 -19.26 -16.18 -1.10
CA GLU A 74 -17.87 -16.31 -0.67
C GLU A 74 -16.98 -16.72 -1.85
N LEU A 75 -15.85 -16.02 -1.98
CA LEU A 75 -14.84 -16.32 -2.99
C LEU A 75 -13.82 -17.30 -2.40
N SER A 76 -13.53 -18.36 -3.11
CA SER A 76 -12.42 -19.25 -2.74
C SER A 76 -11.09 -18.62 -3.18
N CYS A 77 -10.22 -18.32 -2.22
CA CYS A 77 -8.86 -17.86 -2.51
C CYS A 77 -7.85 -18.43 -1.52
N SER A 78 -6.64 -18.62 -1.98
CA SER A 78 -5.53 -19.15 -1.17
C SER A 78 -4.75 -18.07 -0.44
N GLU A 79 -4.68 -16.87 -1.02
CA GLU A 79 -3.97 -15.72 -0.46
C GLU A 79 -4.79 -14.44 -0.68
N ILE A 80 -4.59 -13.48 0.21
CA ILE A 80 -5.20 -12.14 0.10
C ILE A 80 -4.09 -11.10 0.06
N PHE A 81 -4.14 -10.20 -0.93
CA PHE A 81 -3.31 -9.01 -1.01
C PHE A 81 -4.16 -7.78 -0.70
N HIS A 82 -3.97 -7.19 0.47
CA HIS A 82 -4.77 -6.07 0.93
C HIS A 82 -4.02 -4.74 0.75
N PHE A 83 -4.36 -4.04 -0.36
CA PHE A 83 -3.84 -2.70 -0.72
C PHE A 83 -4.87 -1.59 -0.49
N ALA A 84 -6.14 -1.95 -0.35
CA ALA A 84 -7.20 -0.95 -0.22
C ALA A 84 -6.99 -0.11 1.04
N ALA A 85 -6.74 1.17 0.84
CA ALA A 85 -6.65 2.18 1.87
C ALA A 85 -6.89 3.55 1.24
N LEU A 86 -7.40 4.48 2.02
CA LEU A 86 -7.47 5.87 1.63
C LEU A 86 -6.18 6.57 2.06
N TYR A 87 -5.40 7.03 1.06
CA TYR A 87 -4.21 7.84 1.26
C TYR A 87 -4.50 9.29 0.96
N ASP A 88 -4.59 10.10 2.00
CA ASP A 88 -4.72 11.53 1.94
C ASP A 88 -4.21 12.11 3.27
N LEU A 89 -3.22 13.03 3.22
CA LEU A 89 -2.66 13.63 4.43
C LEU A 89 -3.61 14.65 5.08
N SER A 90 -4.65 15.10 4.35
CA SER A 90 -5.75 15.95 4.84
C SER A 90 -7.00 15.16 5.21
N LEU A 91 -6.89 13.84 5.30
CA LEU A 91 -7.98 12.91 5.56
C LEU A 91 -8.76 13.27 6.84
N GLU A 92 -10.09 13.29 6.76
CA GLU A 92 -10.93 13.32 7.94
C GLU A 92 -10.84 12.02 8.74
N ARG A 93 -10.73 12.14 10.06
CA ARG A 93 -10.54 11.00 10.96
C ARG A 93 -11.62 9.94 10.82
N THR A 94 -12.89 10.35 10.78
CA THR A 94 -14.04 9.43 10.67
C THR A 94 -13.99 8.62 9.37
N LEU A 95 -13.68 9.27 8.25
CA LEU A 95 -13.55 8.61 6.97
C LEU A 95 -12.34 7.65 6.94
N GLY A 96 -11.23 8.09 7.52
CA GLY A 96 -10.03 7.25 7.67
C GLY A 96 -10.28 6.01 8.51
N LEU A 97 -10.95 6.14 9.66
CA LEU A 97 -11.33 5.00 10.50
C LEU A 97 -12.21 4.02 9.73
N ARG A 98 -13.26 4.51 9.09
CA ARG A 98 -14.19 3.68 8.31
C ARG A 98 -13.50 2.88 7.20
N ILE A 99 -12.61 3.51 6.43
CA ILE A 99 -11.99 2.85 5.27
C ILE A 99 -10.76 2.05 5.69
N ASN A 100 -9.82 2.67 6.42
CA ASN A 100 -8.54 2.04 6.71
C ASN A 100 -8.63 1.04 7.86
N VAL A 101 -9.44 1.32 8.89
CA VAL A 101 -9.54 0.44 10.07
C VAL A 101 -10.68 -0.56 9.93
N ASP A 102 -11.92 -0.08 9.82
CA ASP A 102 -13.09 -0.97 9.73
C ASP A 102 -13.04 -1.80 8.44
N GLY A 103 -12.57 -1.19 7.32
CA GLY A 103 -12.34 -1.90 6.07
C GLY A 103 -11.33 -3.03 6.22
N THR A 104 -10.20 -2.78 6.89
CA THR A 104 -9.20 -3.82 7.19
C THR A 104 -9.80 -4.90 8.09
N GLN A 105 -10.52 -4.54 9.15
CA GLN A 105 -11.20 -5.51 10.01
C GLN A 105 -12.19 -6.40 9.24
N ASN A 106 -12.93 -5.84 8.27
CA ASN A 106 -13.82 -6.63 7.42
C ASN A 106 -13.05 -7.62 6.55
N VAL A 107 -11.88 -7.23 6.01
CA VAL A 107 -11.00 -8.14 5.26
C VAL A 107 -10.48 -9.26 6.17
N LEU A 108 -10.07 -8.94 7.41
CA LEU A 108 -9.62 -9.94 8.37
C LEU A 108 -10.74 -10.95 8.70
N ARG A 109 -11.94 -10.46 9.05
CA ARG A 109 -13.10 -11.33 9.33
C ARG A 109 -13.46 -12.19 8.12
N TYR A 110 -13.35 -11.66 6.92
CA TYR A 110 -13.56 -12.41 5.69
C TYR A 110 -12.53 -13.53 5.53
N ALA A 111 -11.24 -13.21 5.73
CA ALA A 111 -10.13 -14.15 5.67
C ALA A 111 -10.26 -15.29 6.70
N GLU A 112 -10.68 -14.97 7.93
CA GLU A 112 -10.92 -15.96 8.99
C GLU A 112 -12.03 -16.97 8.62
N ARG A 113 -13.10 -16.49 7.97
CA ARG A 113 -14.21 -17.37 7.53
C ARG A 113 -13.82 -18.34 6.43
N LEU A 114 -12.87 -17.94 5.55
CA LEU A 114 -12.41 -18.82 4.46
C LEU A 114 -11.81 -20.14 4.97
N GLY A 115 -11.26 -20.15 6.16
CA GLY A 115 -10.59 -21.32 6.74
C GLY A 115 -9.46 -21.84 5.83
N GLY A 116 -8.22 -21.79 6.27
CA GLY A 116 -7.11 -22.34 5.49
C GLY A 116 -6.44 -21.35 4.53
N LEU A 117 -6.59 -20.03 4.76
CA LEU A 117 -5.82 -19.03 4.04
C LEU A 117 -4.31 -19.28 4.21
N ALA A 118 -3.59 -19.39 3.11
CA ALA A 118 -2.14 -19.63 3.15
C ALA A 118 -1.37 -18.38 3.59
N LYS A 119 -1.82 -17.18 3.16
CA LYS A 119 -1.15 -15.93 3.52
C LYS A 119 -2.03 -14.69 3.32
N LEU A 120 -1.90 -13.75 4.25
CA LEU A 120 -2.44 -12.39 4.14
C LEU A 120 -1.28 -11.41 3.94
N HIS A 121 -1.20 -10.78 2.79
CA HIS A 121 -0.25 -9.73 2.47
C HIS A 121 -0.90 -8.37 2.73
N TYR A 122 -0.44 -7.66 3.76
CA TYR A 122 -0.96 -6.35 4.14
C TYR A 122 0.04 -5.25 3.81
N VAL A 123 -0.37 -4.27 3.01
CA VAL A 123 0.45 -3.10 2.73
C VAL A 123 0.12 -1.98 3.71
N SER A 124 1.06 -1.75 4.62
CA SER A 124 1.06 -0.66 5.59
C SER A 124 1.91 0.52 5.08
N THR A 125 2.59 1.20 5.97
CA THR A 125 3.51 2.31 5.67
C THR A 125 4.55 2.47 6.78
N CYS A 126 5.74 2.99 6.47
CA CYS A 126 6.71 3.41 7.49
C CYS A 126 6.16 4.53 8.40
N TYR A 127 5.15 5.26 7.96
CA TYR A 127 4.53 6.34 8.72
C TYR A 127 3.72 5.90 9.95
N VAL A 128 3.53 4.59 10.17
CA VAL A 128 3.00 4.07 11.45
C VAL A 128 3.91 4.41 12.63
N SER A 129 5.16 4.80 12.37
CA SER A 129 6.09 5.32 13.37
C SER A 129 5.67 6.69 13.94
N GLY A 130 4.85 7.46 13.22
CA GLY A 130 4.40 8.78 13.63
C GLY A 130 5.55 9.70 14.04
N ARG A 131 5.42 10.35 15.20
CA ARG A 131 6.41 11.26 15.78
C ARG A 131 7.38 10.57 16.74
N TYR A 132 7.59 9.27 16.61
CA TYR A 132 8.58 8.58 17.43
C TYR A 132 9.99 9.08 17.09
N ALA A 133 10.71 9.52 18.11
CA ALA A 133 12.10 9.97 17.96
C ALA A 133 13.06 8.81 18.24
N GLY A 134 13.79 8.39 17.22
CA GLY A 134 14.76 7.30 17.30
C GLY A 134 14.53 6.20 16.25
N PRO A 135 15.35 5.14 16.26
CA PRO A 135 15.21 4.06 15.31
C PRO A 135 13.90 3.30 15.55
N TYR A 136 13.11 3.18 14.49
CA TYR A 136 11.85 2.43 14.46
C TYR A 136 12.07 1.18 13.62
N ARG A 137 12.06 0.03 14.26
CA ARG A 137 12.41 -1.25 13.64
C ARG A 137 11.17 -1.98 13.13
N GLU A 138 11.37 -3.01 12.34
CA GLU A 138 10.29 -3.87 11.84
C GLU A 138 9.53 -4.57 12.97
N THR A 139 10.19 -4.83 14.08
CA THR A 139 9.60 -5.40 15.31
C THR A 139 8.82 -4.40 16.15
N ASP A 140 8.95 -3.09 15.85
CA ASP A 140 8.26 -2.05 16.60
C ASP A 140 6.89 -1.76 15.96
N LEU A 141 5.88 -1.50 16.79
CA LEU A 141 4.59 -0.98 16.37
C LEU A 141 4.11 0.09 17.34
N ASP A 142 3.69 -0.29 18.55
CA ASP A 142 3.23 0.67 19.56
C ASP A 142 4.40 1.07 20.47
N LYS A 143 4.81 2.32 20.34
CA LYS A 143 5.84 2.99 21.16
C LYS A 143 5.24 4.16 21.94
N GLY A 144 3.92 4.28 21.99
CA GLY A 144 3.22 5.44 22.55
C GLY A 144 3.35 6.70 21.70
N GLN A 145 3.63 6.57 20.40
CA GLN A 145 3.84 7.68 19.49
C GLN A 145 2.56 8.46 19.21
N ARG A 146 2.73 9.76 18.93
CA ARG A 146 1.69 10.60 18.35
C ARG A 146 1.83 10.60 16.83
N PHE A 147 0.75 10.95 16.13
CA PHE A 147 0.72 11.01 14.68
C PHE A 147 0.67 12.45 14.16
N ASN A 148 1.15 12.68 12.95
CA ASN A 148 1.11 13.99 12.30
C ASN A 148 -0.26 14.28 11.67
N ASN A 149 -0.94 13.23 11.24
CA ASN A 149 -2.24 13.29 10.55
C ASN A 149 -3.04 12.01 10.79
N TYR A 150 -4.29 12.02 10.38
CA TYR A 150 -5.18 10.88 10.56
C TYR A 150 -4.91 9.71 9.60
N TYR A 151 -4.18 9.93 8.51
CA TYR A 151 -3.71 8.82 7.68
C TYR A 151 -2.73 7.94 8.46
N GLU A 152 -1.71 8.55 9.08
CA GLU A 152 -0.74 7.83 9.92
C GLU A 152 -1.43 7.07 11.05
N GLU A 153 -2.31 7.75 11.79
CA GLU A 153 -3.09 7.17 12.90
C GLU A 153 -3.90 5.96 12.42
N THR A 154 -4.67 6.11 11.34
CA THR A 154 -5.57 5.05 10.88
C THR A 154 -4.83 3.87 10.26
N LYS A 155 -3.70 4.09 9.60
CA LYS A 155 -2.82 3.01 9.12
C LYS A 155 -2.17 2.26 10.28
N PHE A 156 -1.76 2.96 11.34
CA PHE A 156 -1.27 2.34 12.56
C PHE A 156 -2.34 1.48 13.23
N LEU A 157 -3.55 2.02 13.44
CA LEU A 157 -4.65 1.27 14.03
C LEU A 157 -5.03 0.03 13.21
N ALA A 158 -5.06 0.15 11.90
CA ALA A 158 -5.32 -0.99 11.01
C ALA A 158 -4.22 -2.05 11.11
N GLU A 159 -2.96 -1.66 11.19
CA GLU A 159 -1.85 -2.59 11.36
C GLU A 159 -1.90 -3.30 12.72
N VAL A 160 -2.31 -2.61 13.79
CA VAL A 160 -2.56 -3.23 15.10
C VAL A 160 -3.60 -4.35 14.98
N GLU A 161 -4.68 -4.15 14.24
CA GLU A 161 -5.69 -5.19 14.03
C GLU A 161 -5.13 -6.39 13.23
N VAL A 162 -4.32 -6.12 12.19
CA VAL A 162 -3.66 -7.19 11.44
C VAL A 162 -2.73 -8.00 12.33
N GLN A 163 -1.88 -7.36 13.14
CA GLN A 163 -0.93 -8.06 14.01
C GLN A 163 -1.61 -8.83 15.16
N LYS A 164 -2.80 -8.39 15.61
CA LYS A 164 -3.60 -9.12 16.60
C LYS A 164 -4.31 -10.34 16.03
N SER A 165 -4.53 -10.39 14.72
CA SER A 165 -5.23 -11.51 14.08
C SER A 165 -4.40 -12.80 14.15
N GLN A 166 -5.08 -13.96 14.13
CA GLN A 166 -4.42 -15.27 14.06
C GLN A 166 -4.14 -15.71 12.61
N LEU A 167 -4.35 -14.83 11.65
CA LEU A 167 -4.10 -15.10 10.23
C LEU A 167 -2.59 -15.20 9.95
N PRO A 168 -2.18 -15.93 8.93
CA PRO A 168 -0.77 -16.00 8.49
C PRO A 168 -0.37 -14.72 7.74
N TRP A 169 -0.32 -13.58 8.44
CA TRP A 169 -0.07 -12.27 7.87
C TRP A 169 1.42 -12.00 7.60
N VAL A 170 1.66 -11.20 6.58
CA VAL A 170 2.94 -10.54 6.29
C VAL A 170 2.65 -9.07 6.01
N ILE A 171 3.40 -8.18 6.63
CA ILE A 171 3.21 -6.74 6.55
C ILE A 171 4.36 -6.10 5.78
N TYR A 172 4.04 -5.21 4.86
CA TYR A 172 4.99 -4.41 4.11
C TYR A 172 4.79 -2.94 4.46
N ARG A 173 5.83 -2.27 4.88
CA ARG A 173 5.83 -0.84 5.23
C ARG A 173 6.69 -0.06 4.22
N PRO A 174 6.14 0.31 3.06
CA PRO A 174 6.84 1.24 2.16
C PRO A 174 6.96 2.62 2.81
N SER A 175 8.05 3.31 2.49
CA SER A 175 8.19 4.73 2.78
C SER A 175 7.45 5.57 1.71
N VAL A 176 7.85 6.82 1.44
CA VAL A 176 7.21 7.63 0.40
C VAL A 176 7.54 7.07 -0.98
N VAL A 177 6.53 6.50 -1.64
CA VAL A 177 6.72 5.92 -2.97
C VAL A 177 6.62 7.01 -4.03
N VAL A 178 7.70 7.18 -4.78
CA VAL A 178 7.78 8.09 -5.93
C VAL A 178 7.67 7.32 -7.24
N GLY A 179 7.85 8.01 -8.37
CA GLY A 179 7.77 7.41 -9.71
C GLY A 179 8.79 6.29 -9.97
N ASP A 180 8.68 5.69 -11.12
CA ASP A 180 9.61 4.66 -11.60
C ASP A 180 11.01 5.24 -11.82
N SER A 181 12.06 4.53 -11.36
CA SER A 181 13.43 5.03 -11.37
C SER A 181 14.01 5.27 -12.77
N ARG A 182 13.49 4.58 -13.78
CA ARG A 182 13.99 4.62 -15.16
C ARG A 182 13.24 5.61 -16.03
N SER A 183 11.91 5.63 -15.88
CA SER A 183 11.02 6.42 -16.75
C SER A 183 10.51 7.70 -16.08
N GLY A 184 10.60 7.80 -14.75
CA GLY A 184 9.97 8.86 -13.96
C GLY A 184 8.44 8.76 -13.94
N ALA A 185 7.85 7.76 -14.57
CA ALA A 185 6.41 7.62 -14.66
C ALA A 185 5.76 7.44 -13.28
N THR A 186 4.71 8.20 -13.01
CA THR A 186 3.89 8.08 -11.81
C THR A 186 2.42 8.30 -12.14
N LEU A 187 1.56 7.69 -11.34
CA LEU A 187 0.10 7.92 -11.39
C LEU A 187 -0.36 8.94 -10.34
N LYS A 188 0.54 9.32 -9.41
CA LYS A 188 0.25 10.25 -8.32
C LYS A 188 1.34 11.29 -8.22
N TYR A 189 0.91 12.55 -8.11
CA TYR A 189 1.79 13.71 -7.94
C TYR A 189 1.59 14.35 -6.55
N ASP A 190 1.59 13.50 -5.51
CA ASP A 190 1.54 13.86 -4.09
C ASP A 190 2.94 13.80 -3.44
N GLY A 191 3.03 13.94 -2.12
CA GLY A 191 4.31 13.93 -1.41
C GLY A 191 5.26 15.05 -1.85
N PRO A 192 6.45 14.75 -2.42
CA PRO A 192 7.43 15.74 -2.81
C PRO A 192 7.09 16.50 -4.10
N TYR A 193 6.22 15.96 -4.97
CA TYR A 193 5.95 16.51 -6.29
C TYR A 193 5.44 17.96 -6.32
N PRO A 194 4.55 18.42 -5.43
CA PRO A 194 4.15 19.83 -5.40
C PRO A 194 5.33 20.78 -5.19
N VAL A 195 6.26 20.41 -4.32
CA VAL A 195 7.47 21.21 -4.04
C VAL A 195 8.40 21.18 -5.26
N ILE A 196 8.66 20.01 -5.84
CA ILE A 196 9.47 19.86 -7.06
C ILE A 196 8.87 20.69 -8.19
N LYS A 197 7.55 20.61 -8.42
CA LYS A 197 6.86 21.37 -9.45
C LYS A 197 7.01 22.89 -9.23
N TRP A 198 6.94 23.33 -7.98
CA TRP A 198 7.11 24.75 -7.63
C TRP A 198 8.54 25.23 -7.88
N LEU A 199 9.57 24.46 -7.47
CA LEU A 199 10.99 24.74 -7.73
C LEU A 199 11.29 24.82 -9.22
N LEU A 200 10.78 23.88 -10.02
CA LEU A 200 10.96 23.87 -11.47
C LEU A 200 10.27 25.04 -12.16
N ARG A 201 9.15 25.53 -11.60
CA ARG A 201 8.42 26.68 -12.18
C ARG A 201 9.10 28.00 -11.89
N PHE A 202 9.82 28.12 -10.78
CA PHE A 202 10.48 29.35 -10.33
C PHE A 202 11.95 29.13 -9.96
N PRO A 203 12.80 28.68 -10.89
CA PRO A 203 14.14 28.20 -10.57
C PRO A 203 15.07 29.30 -9.99
N PHE A 204 14.80 30.61 -10.28
CA PHE A 204 15.61 31.72 -9.81
C PHE A 204 15.01 32.50 -8.62
N PHE A 205 13.74 32.23 -8.26
CA PHE A 205 13.02 33.01 -7.26
C PHE A 205 12.30 32.09 -6.21
N SER A 206 12.72 30.84 -6.13
CA SER A 206 12.10 29.92 -5.18
C SER A 206 12.56 30.22 -3.76
N VAL A 207 11.62 30.62 -2.91
CA VAL A 207 11.83 30.76 -1.46
C VAL A 207 11.12 29.59 -0.80
N LEU A 208 11.90 28.66 -0.23
CA LEU A 208 11.37 27.58 0.59
C LEU A 208 11.36 28.02 2.06
N PRO A 209 10.24 27.83 2.77
CA PRO A 209 10.23 28.08 4.20
C PRO A 209 11.17 27.08 4.89
N ARG A 210 12.10 27.58 5.69
CA ARG A 210 12.98 26.72 6.48
C ARG A 210 12.21 26.21 7.69
N ILE A 211 11.83 24.94 7.66
CA ILE A 211 11.13 24.26 8.77
C ILE A 211 12.14 23.30 9.41
N GLY A 212 12.62 23.66 10.60
CA GLY A 212 13.64 22.86 11.28
C GLY A 212 15.04 22.98 10.70
N ASP A 213 15.88 21.97 10.90
CA ASP A 213 17.24 21.90 10.36
C ASP A 213 17.25 20.98 9.12
N PRO A 214 17.39 21.53 7.89
CA PRO A 214 17.36 20.73 6.66
C PRO A 214 18.57 19.81 6.50
N SER A 215 19.67 20.06 7.20
CA SER A 215 20.88 19.21 7.17
C SER A 215 20.70 17.92 8.00
N VAL A 216 19.70 17.90 8.90
CA VAL A 216 19.41 16.76 9.78
C VAL A 216 18.09 16.08 9.38
N ALA A 217 17.10 16.87 8.94
CA ALA A 217 15.81 16.35 8.53
C ALA A 217 15.95 15.48 7.27
N ARG A 218 15.46 14.25 7.33
CA ARG A 218 15.52 13.28 6.23
C ARG A 218 14.13 12.92 5.74
N ILE A 219 13.99 12.77 4.44
CA ILE A 219 12.78 12.24 3.82
C ILE A 219 13.14 10.93 3.13
N ASN A 220 12.53 9.86 3.58
CA ASN A 220 12.77 8.55 2.98
C ASN A 220 11.89 8.39 1.73
N LEU A 221 12.51 8.45 0.56
CA LEU A 221 11.86 8.25 -0.74
C LEU A 221 12.33 6.93 -1.34
N VAL A 222 11.39 6.17 -1.86
CA VAL A 222 11.68 4.93 -2.60
C VAL A 222 10.96 4.95 -3.93
N THR A 223 11.56 4.35 -4.94
CA THR A 223 10.95 4.30 -6.27
C THR A 223 9.89 3.22 -6.35
N GLN A 224 8.91 3.43 -7.22
CA GLN A 224 7.82 2.47 -7.44
C GLN A 224 8.33 1.09 -7.82
N ASP A 225 9.28 1.02 -8.76
CA ASP A 225 9.86 -0.25 -9.25
C ASP A 225 10.54 -1.01 -8.11
N PHE A 226 11.31 -0.35 -7.24
CA PHE A 226 11.89 -0.99 -6.05
C PHE A 226 10.82 -1.61 -5.15
N VAL A 227 9.77 -0.84 -4.82
CA VAL A 227 8.69 -1.34 -3.95
C VAL A 227 7.97 -2.54 -4.58
N LEU A 228 7.68 -2.47 -5.89
CA LEU A 228 7.00 -3.55 -6.60
C LEU A 228 7.88 -4.79 -6.73
N ASP A 229 9.17 -4.64 -7.00
CA ASP A 229 10.11 -5.77 -7.08
C ASP A 229 10.28 -6.42 -5.70
N ALA A 230 10.42 -5.63 -4.65
CA ALA A 230 10.48 -6.13 -3.27
C ALA A 230 9.20 -6.87 -2.86
N LEU A 231 8.02 -6.28 -3.11
CA LEU A 231 6.73 -6.92 -2.85
C LEU A 231 6.58 -8.24 -3.62
N THR A 232 6.94 -8.24 -4.90
CA THR A 232 6.90 -9.44 -5.74
C THR A 232 7.81 -10.52 -5.16
N TYR A 233 9.09 -10.20 -4.94
CA TYR A 233 10.07 -11.16 -4.43
C TYR A 233 9.67 -11.73 -3.05
N LEU A 234 9.33 -10.86 -2.10
CA LEU A 234 8.97 -11.26 -0.74
C LEU A 234 7.69 -12.08 -0.70
N SER A 235 6.67 -11.71 -1.50
CA SER A 235 5.42 -12.46 -1.53
C SER A 235 5.60 -13.89 -2.08
N LEU A 236 6.55 -14.08 -2.99
CA LEU A 236 6.79 -15.38 -3.65
C LEU A 236 7.76 -16.28 -2.87
N ASN A 237 8.81 -15.71 -2.27
CA ASN A 237 9.97 -16.50 -1.87
C ASN A 237 10.29 -16.51 -0.37
N ALA A 238 10.09 -15.43 0.34
CA ALA A 238 10.77 -15.22 1.61
C ALA A 238 9.88 -14.94 2.82
N SER A 239 8.62 -14.62 2.62
CA SER A 239 7.79 -14.12 3.71
C SER A 239 7.29 -15.23 4.62
N LYS A 240 7.82 -15.26 5.84
CA LYS A 240 7.25 -16.08 6.92
C LYS A 240 6.05 -15.34 7.52
N PRO A 241 4.98 -16.05 7.90
CA PRO A 241 3.90 -15.45 8.68
C PRO A 241 4.42 -14.77 9.94
N GLY A 242 3.80 -13.65 10.32
CA GLY A 242 4.22 -12.85 11.48
C GLY A 242 5.44 -11.96 11.22
N THR A 243 5.79 -11.69 9.96
CA THR A 243 6.94 -10.86 9.60
C THR A 243 6.52 -9.50 9.03
N VAL A 244 7.22 -8.45 9.46
CA VAL A 244 7.11 -7.09 8.92
C VAL A 244 8.37 -6.79 8.10
N TYR A 245 8.21 -6.10 6.97
CA TYR A 245 9.31 -5.63 6.13
C TYR A 245 9.20 -4.12 5.91
N HIS A 246 10.27 -3.37 6.22
CA HIS A 246 10.41 -1.99 5.80
C HIS A 246 10.91 -1.94 4.36
N LEU A 247 10.14 -1.29 3.48
CA LEU A 247 10.56 -1.03 2.09
C LEU A 247 10.99 0.44 2.02
N SER A 248 12.21 0.69 2.47
CA SER A 248 12.75 2.03 2.68
C SER A 248 14.21 2.08 2.24
N ASP A 249 14.70 3.28 1.93
CA ASP A 249 16.11 3.53 1.71
C ASP A 249 16.84 3.49 3.07
N PRO A 250 17.89 2.66 3.24
CA PRO A 250 18.67 2.65 4.47
C PRO A 250 19.46 3.95 4.70
N ASN A 251 19.70 4.75 3.66
CA ASN A 251 20.45 6.00 3.70
C ASN A 251 19.65 7.14 3.05
N PRO A 252 18.50 7.54 3.61
CA PRO A 252 17.65 8.55 2.99
C PRO A 252 18.33 9.91 2.95
N LEU A 253 18.11 10.64 1.87
CA LEU A 253 18.64 12.00 1.68
C LEU A 253 18.10 12.96 2.73
N THR A 254 18.95 13.91 3.13
CA THR A 254 18.50 15.09 3.90
C THR A 254 17.69 16.02 3.01
N VAL A 255 16.90 16.90 3.62
CA VAL A 255 16.17 17.93 2.88
C VAL A 255 17.12 18.85 2.14
N GLU A 256 18.31 19.14 2.71
CA GLU A 256 19.35 19.95 2.08
C GLU A 256 19.94 19.28 0.83
N GLU A 257 20.13 17.96 0.85
CA GLU A 257 20.63 17.19 -0.31
C GLU A 257 19.59 17.05 -1.43
N MET A 258 18.31 17.27 -1.11
CA MET A 258 17.20 17.14 -2.09
C MET A 258 16.90 18.43 -2.83
N VAL A 259 17.33 19.59 -2.35
CA VAL A 259 17.03 20.93 -2.87
C VAL A 259 18.26 21.54 -3.55
#